data_c321d0616e534307c796f45b37d15335
#
_entry.id   c321d0616e534307c796f45b37d15335
#
_cell.length_a   1.000
_cell.length_b   1.000
_cell.length_c   1.000
_cell.angle_alpha   90.00
_cell.angle_beta   90.00
_cell.angle_gamma   90.00
#
_symmetry.space_group_name_H-M   'P 1'
#
loop_
_entity.id
_entity.type
_entity.pdbx_description
1 polymer ?
#
loop_
_entity_poly.entity_id
_entity_poly.type
_entity_poly.pdbx_seq_one_letter_code
_entity_poly.pdbx_strand_id
1 'polypeptide(L)'
;MTDALDYFRHRLGHETDPSDVYAAQKAGHRFVLVDVRGHDAWAQGRIPGAVHMPYRDIASRAPLEIDGDVDVVVYCWSPGCNAGQKGALAFAELGYRVREMIGGYEYWMREGQPIENDHGPLDRVFDPTVMVVRG
;
A
#
# COMPACT_ATOMS: atom_id res chain seq x y z
N MET A 1 -4.31 32.41 1.35
CA MET A 1 -3.93 31.00 1.43
C MET A 1 -4.20 30.45 2.81
N THR A 2 -4.81 29.31 2.94
CA THR A 2 -5.11 28.72 4.23
C THR A 2 -4.25 27.49 4.47
N ASP A 3 -3.82 27.31 5.73
CA ASP A 3 -3.05 26.13 6.13
C ASP A 3 -3.80 24.84 5.85
N ALA A 4 -5.12 24.84 5.99
CA ALA A 4 -5.96 23.68 5.72
C ALA A 4 -5.90 23.27 4.25
N LEU A 5 -5.93 24.23 3.33
CA LEU A 5 -5.84 23.94 1.90
C LEU A 5 -4.52 23.24 1.55
N ASP A 6 -3.41 23.78 2.04
CA ASP A 6 -2.09 23.21 1.79
C ASP A 6 -1.95 21.84 2.43
N TYR A 7 -2.41 21.70 3.67
CA TYR A 7 -2.34 20.46 4.41
C TYR A 7 -3.07 19.33 3.69
N PHE A 8 -4.32 19.56 3.29
CA PHE A 8 -5.09 18.51 2.63
C PHE A 8 -4.61 18.20 1.21
N ARG A 9 -4.10 19.21 0.49
CA ARG A 9 -3.45 18.95 -0.80
C ARG A 9 -2.23 18.07 -0.62
N HIS A 10 -1.41 18.33 0.39
CA HIS A 10 -0.24 17.50 0.70
C HIS A 10 -0.65 16.09 1.09
N ARG A 11 -1.65 15.95 1.95
CA ARG A 11 -2.12 14.62 2.34
C ARG A 11 -2.60 13.82 1.14
N LEU A 12 -3.44 14.41 0.30
CA LEU A 12 -3.96 13.71 -0.88
C LEU A 12 -2.87 13.40 -1.91
N GLY A 13 -1.79 14.18 -1.92
CA GLY A 13 -0.65 13.93 -2.78
C GLY A 13 0.28 12.83 -2.28
N HIS A 14 0.26 12.54 -0.98
CA HIS A 14 1.17 11.59 -0.34
C HIS A 14 0.48 10.38 0.28
N GLU A 15 -0.85 10.36 0.29
CA GLU A 15 -1.64 9.23 0.80
C GLU A 15 -2.64 8.76 -0.24
N THR A 16 -2.99 7.49 -0.16
CA THR A 16 -4.07 6.89 -0.91
C THR A 16 -4.79 5.91 0.03
N ASP A 17 -5.77 5.17 -0.46
CA ASP A 17 -6.52 4.22 0.36
C ASP A 17 -6.78 2.92 -0.40
N PRO A 18 -7.29 1.86 0.28
CA PRO A 18 -7.48 0.57 -0.37
C PRO A 18 -8.43 0.61 -1.58
N SER A 19 -9.53 1.35 -1.50
CA SER A 19 -10.49 1.43 -2.61
C SER A 19 -9.86 2.04 -3.85
N ASP A 20 -9.09 3.12 -3.68
CA ASP A 20 -8.43 3.80 -4.79
C ASP A 20 -7.31 2.95 -5.39
N VAL A 21 -6.54 2.25 -4.55
CA VAL A 21 -5.49 1.35 -5.02
C VAL A 21 -6.08 0.19 -5.82
N TYR A 22 -7.16 -0.40 -5.32
CA TYR A 22 -7.82 -1.49 -6.02
C TYR A 22 -8.38 -1.02 -7.37
N ALA A 23 -9.02 0.14 -7.39
CA ALA A 23 -9.51 0.73 -8.63
C ALA A 23 -8.39 0.97 -9.64
N ALA A 24 -7.24 1.46 -9.17
CA ALA A 24 -6.07 1.69 -10.01
C ALA A 24 -5.52 0.38 -10.59
N GLN A 25 -5.47 -0.68 -9.78
CA GLN A 25 -5.06 -2.01 -10.27
C GLN A 25 -6.00 -2.50 -11.37
N LYS A 26 -7.31 -2.39 -11.16
CA LYS A 26 -8.30 -2.85 -12.14
C LYS A 26 -8.28 -2.01 -13.42
N ALA A 27 -7.94 -0.75 -13.33
CA ALA A 27 -7.82 0.14 -14.48
C ALA A 27 -6.49 -0.04 -15.24
N GLY A 28 -5.56 -0.83 -14.71
CA GLY A 28 -4.26 -1.05 -15.34
C GLY A 28 -3.31 0.13 -15.23
N HIS A 29 -3.49 1.00 -14.24
CA HIS A 29 -2.57 2.13 -14.02
C HIS A 29 -1.17 1.63 -13.70
N ARG A 30 -0.15 2.34 -14.19
CA ARG A 30 1.25 1.97 -13.95
C ARG A 30 1.70 2.48 -12.58
N PHE A 31 1.88 1.57 -11.64
CA PHE A 31 2.49 1.85 -10.34
C PHE A 31 3.00 0.55 -9.74
N VAL A 32 3.89 0.66 -8.76
CA VAL A 32 4.39 -0.48 -8.01
C VAL A 32 3.80 -0.41 -6.61
N LEU A 33 3.08 -1.45 -6.21
CA LEU A 33 2.55 -1.60 -4.85
C LEU A 33 3.57 -2.40 -4.05
N VAL A 34 4.05 -1.84 -2.94
CA VAL A 34 5.11 -2.46 -2.14
C VAL A 34 4.61 -2.79 -0.75
N ASP A 35 4.72 -4.06 -0.39
CA ASP A 35 4.48 -4.54 0.96
C ASP A 35 5.78 -4.38 1.75
N VAL A 36 5.77 -3.48 2.73
CA VAL A 36 6.98 -3.15 3.51
C VAL A 36 7.08 -3.92 4.82
N ARG A 37 6.21 -4.92 5.02
CA ARG A 37 6.21 -5.78 6.21
C ARG A 37 7.31 -6.84 6.11
N GLY A 38 7.54 -7.54 7.23
CA GLY A 38 8.50 -8.64 7.25
C GLY A 38 8.02 -9.89 6.53
N HIS A 39 8.90 -10.90 6.47
CA HIS A 39 8.66 -12.14 5.73
C HIS A 39 7.48 -12.95 6.27
N ASP A 40 7.30 -13.02 7.58
CA ASP A 40 6.21 -13.80 8.18
C ASP A 40 4.85 -13.19 7.84
N ALA A 41 4.76 -11.86 7.83
CA ALA A 41 3.55 -11.16 7.45
C ALA A 41 3.20 -11.43 5.98
N TRP A 42 4.17 -11.32 5.11
CA TRP A 42 4.03 -11.58 3.67
C TRP A 42 3.56 -13.02 3.43
N ALA A 43 4.16 -13.98 4.14
CA ALA A 43 3.79 -15.39 3.99
C ALA A 43 2.37 -15.67 4.48
N GLN A 44 1.92 -14.96 5.52
CA GLN A 44 0.59 -15.16 6.09
C GLN A 44 -0.52 -14.67 5.16
N GLY A 45 -0.30 -13.55 4.50
CA GLY A 45 -1.25 -12.98 3.56
C GLY A 45 -0.78 -11.65 3.01
N ARG A 46 -1.14 -11.37 1.75
CA ARG A 46 -0.70 -10.16 1.05
C ARG A 46 -1.69 -9.75 -0.03
N ILE A 47 -1.50 -8.57 -0.55
CA ILE A 47 -2.29 -8.06 -1.65
C ILE A 47 -1.74 -8.62 -2.97
N PRO A 48 -2.59 -9.22 -3.82
CA PRO A 48 -2.14 -9.69 -5.14
C PRO A 48 -1.51 -8.56 -5.95
N GLY A 49 -0.40 -8.87 -6.61
CA GLY A 49 0.33 -7.89 -7.42
C GLY A 49 1.35 -7.07 -6.66
N ALA A 50 1.41 -7.18 -5.33
CA ALA A 50 2.38 -6.44 -4.55
C ALA A 50 3.79 -7.04 -4.69
N VAL A 51 4.78 -6.17 -4.57
CA VAL A 51 6.19 -6.55 -4.46
C VAL A 51 6.54 -6.55 -2.97
N HIS A 52 7.20 -7.59 -2.50
CA HIS A 52 7.64 -7.66 -1.12
C HIS A 52 9.02 -7.01 -0.95
N MET A 53 9.06 -5.94 -0.19
CA MET A 53 10.32 -5.24 0.11
C MET A 53 10.22 -4.63 1.51
N PRO A 54 10.67 -5.36 2.54
CA PRO A 54 10.67 -4.84 3.91
C PRO A 54 11.31 -3.45 3.97
N TYR A 55 10.76 -2.56 4.80
CA TYR A 55 11.19 -1.16 4.76
C TYR A 55 12.70 -0.98 4.97
N ARG A 56 13.34 -1.87 5.72
CA ARG A 56 14.78 -1.80 5.98
C ARG A 56 15.62 -2.15 4.75
N ASP A 57 15.03 -2.83 3.77
CA ASP A 57 15.75 -3.27 2.58
C ASP A 57 15.58 -2.29 1.40
N ILE A 58 14.73 -1.28 1.53
CA ILE A 58 14.39 -0.38 0.43
C ILE A 58 15.62 0.36 -0.09
N ALA A 59 16.44 0.90 0.81
CA ALA A 59 17.61 1.69 0.41
C ALA A 59 18.58 0.88 -0.48
N SER A 60 18.75 -0.41 -0.20
CA SER A 60 19.67 -1.26 -0.95
C SER A 60 19.01 -1.91 -2.16
N ARG A 61 17.73 -2.23 -2.10
CA ARG A 61 17.05 -3.02 -3.15
C ARG A 61 16.33 -2.18 -4.18
N ALA A 62 15.66 -1.10 -3.76
CA ALA A 62 14.79 -0.34 -4.67
C ALA A 62 15.54 0.17 -5.91
N PRO A 63 16.75 0.77 -5.79
CA PRO A 63 17.45 1.25 -6.98
C PRO A 63 17.76 0.17 -8.01
N LEU A 64 17.86 -1.09 -7.57
CA LEU A 64 18.16 -2.22 -8.44
C LEU A 64 16.91 -2.88 -9.02
N GLU A 65 15.76 -2.73 -8.37
CA GLU A 65 14.55 -3.51 -8.68
C GLU A 65 13.38 -2.68 -9.18
N ILE A 66 13.35 -1.38 -8.91
CA ILE A 66 12.22 -0.52 -9.23
C ILE A 66 12.71 0.70 -10.01
N ASP A 67 12.11 0.95 -11.17
CA ASP A 67 12.44 2.14 -11.97
C ASP A 67 12.18 3.42 -11.18
N GLY A 68 13.10 4.38 -11.29
CA GLY A 68 13.01 5.64 -10.55
C GLY A 68 11.88 6.57 -11.01
N ASP A 69 11.30 6.33 -12.17
CA ASP A 69 10.23 7.14 -12.75
C ASP A 69 8.83 6.56 -12.56
N VAL A 70 8.70 5.42 -11.89
CA VAL A 70 7.40 4.81 -11.62
C VAL A 70 6.82 5.33 -10.30
N ASP A 71 5.51 5.45 -10.23
CA ASP A 71 4.84 5.78 -8.97
C ASP A 71 4.89 4.57 -8.04
N VAL A 72 5.16 4.83 -6.77
CA VAL A 72 5.24 3.80 -5.74
C VAL A 72 4.14 4.02 -4.71
N VAL A 73 3.46 2.95 -4.33
CA VAL A 73 2.51 2.94 -3.22
C VAL A 73 2.98 1.90 -2.21
N VAL A 74 3.10 2.29 -0.96
CA VAL A 74 3.53 1.39 0.11
C VAL A 74 2.38 1.07 1.05
N TYR A 75 2.40 -0.13 1.64
CA TYR A 75 1.44 -0.48 2.70
C TYR A 75 2.11 -1.33 3.78
N CYS A 76 1.50 -1.30 4.96
CA CYS A 76 1.88 -2.07 6.12
C CYS A 76 0.65 -2.84 6.64
N TRP A 77 0.63 -3.19 7.94
CA TRP A 77 -0.43 -3.98 8.53
C TRP A 77 -1.76 -3.25 8.66
N SER A 78 -1.73 -2.05 9.27
CA SER A 78 -2.94 -1.38 9.75
C SER A 78 -2.63 0.09 10.04
N PRO A 79 -3.65 0.91 10.38
CA PRO A 79 -3.39 2.30 10.78
C PRO A 79 -2.44 2.43 11.98
N GLY A 80 -2.35 1.40 12.81
CA GLY A 80 -1.47 1.41 13.98
C GLY A 80 -0.02 1.07 13.69
N CYS A 81 0.34 0.79 12.44
CA CYS A 81 1.69 0.37 12.07
C CYS A 81 2.39 1.51 11.31
N ASN A 82 3.50 2.01 11.84
CA ASN A 82 4.24 3.11 11.20
C ASN A 82 5.31 2.63 10.20
N ALA A 83 5.40 1.33 9.93
CA ALA A 83 6.35 0.83 8.92
C ALA A 83 5.98 1.34 7.52
N GLY A 84 4.70 1.62 7.27
CA GLY A 84 4.27 2.27 6.04
C GLY A 84 4.92 3.63 5.85
N GLN A 85 4.90 4.48 6.89
CA GLN A 85 5.55 5.77 6.84
C GLN A 85 7.06 5.64 6.71
N LYS A 86 7.67 4.66 7.38
CA LYS A 86 9.11 4.40 7.27
C LYS A 86 9.48 3.97 5.86
N GLY A 87 8.66 3.13 5.25
CA GLY A 87 8.87 2.70 3.86
C GLY A 87 8.71 3.86 2.88
N ALA A 88 7.68 4.67 3.07
CA ALA A 88 7.46 5.85 2.23
C ALA A 88 8.63 6.81 2.33
N LEU A 89 9.13 7.06 3.55
CA LEU A 89 10.30 7.93 3.76
C LEU A 89 11.52 7.38 3.02
N ALA A 90 11.77 6.07 3.13
CA ALA A 90 12.91 5.46 2.46
C ALA A 90 12.85 5.62 0.94
N PHE A 91 11.67 5.45 0.34
CA PHE A 91 11.50 5.70 -1.09
C PHE A 91 11.67 7.17 -1.44
N ALA A 92 11.11 8.08 -0.63
CA ALA A 92 11.25 9.51 -0.86
C ALA A 92 12.71 9.96 -0.80
N GLU A 93 13.48 9.42 0.13
CA GLU A 93 14.91 9.72 0.24
C GLU A 93 15.69 9.30 -1.01
N LEU A 94 15.21 8.28 -1.72
CA LEU A 94 15.81 7.83 -2.99
C LEU A 94 15.27 8.60 -4.21
N GLY A 95 14.35 9.54 -4.02
CA GLY A 95 13.81 10.37 -5.10
C GLY A 95 12.57 9.82 -5.79
N TYR A 96 12.00 8.72 -5.31
CA TYR A 96 10.77 8.17 -5.89
C TYR A 96 9.55 9.03 -5.54
N ARG A 97 8.58 9.06 -6.44
CA ARG A 97 7.23 9.55 -6.12
C ARG A 97 6.52 8.44 -5.36
N VAL A 98 6.22 8.68 -4.11
CA VAL A 98 5.66 7.65 -3.23
C VAL A 98 4.43 8.16 -2.49
N ARG A 99 3.45 7.27 -2.33
CA ARG A 99 2.28 7.49 -1.47
C ARG A 99 2.11 6.31 -0.55
N GLU A 100 1.54 6.56 0.61
CA GLU A 100 1.18 5.51 1.56
C GLU A 100 -0.30 5.16 1.39
N MET A 101 -0.61 3.87 1.30
CA MET A 101 -1.98 3.39 1.36
C MET A 101 -2.38 3.32 2.84
N ILE A 102 -3.17 4.31 3.28
CA ILE A 102 -3.66 4.34 4.66
C ILE A 102 -4.57 3.14 4.92
N GLY A 103 -4.65 2.74 6.17
CA GLY A 103 -5.43 1.56 6.57
C GLY A 103 -4.69 0.25 6.40
N GLY A 104 -3.76 0.16 5.46
CA GLY A 104 -2.91 -0.99 5.26
C GLY A 104 -3.63 -2.25 4.82
N TYR A 105 -2.97 -3.38 5.02
CA TYR A 105 -3.51 -4.70 4.71
C TYR A 105 -4.85 -4.96 5.42
N GLU A 106 -4.97 -4.51 6.68
CA GLU A 106 -6.19 -4.70 7.46
C GLU A 106 -7.42 -4.15 6.74
N TYR A 107 -7.37 -2.90 6.31
CA TYR A 107 -8.54 -2.28 5.67
C TYR A 107 -8.73 -2.74 4.23
N TRP A 108 -7.67 -3.06 3.53
CA TRP A 108 -7.77 -3.73 2.24
C TRP A 108 -8.60 -5.01 2.39
N MET A 109 -8.27 -5.82 3.39
CA MET A 109 -8.99 -7.07 3.67
C MET A 109 -10.43 -6.82 4.13
N ARG A 110 -10.62 -5.90 5.09
CA ARG A 110 -11.95 -5.62 5.64
C ARG A 110 -12.91 -5.09 4.59
N GLU A 111 -12.42 -4.38 3.58
CA GLU A 111 -13.24 -3.85 2.49
C GLU A 111 -13.58 -4.91 1.45
N GLY A 112 -13.05 -6.11 1.60
CA GLY A 112 -13.39 -7.22 0.72
C GLY A 112 -12.54 -7.32 -0.53
N GLN A 113 -11.44 -6.59 -0.65
CA GLN A 113 -10.53 -6.72 -1.77
C GLN A 113 -9.81 -8.07 -1.73
N PRO A 114 -9.33 -8.58 -2.89
CA PRO A 114 -8.67 -9.89 -2.95
C PRO A 114 -7.40 -9.96 -2.11
N ILE A 115 -7.22 -11.09 -1.46
CA ILE A 115 -6.01 -11.40 -0.69
C ILE A 115 -5.54 -12.81 -1.03
N GLU A 116 -4.25 -13.05 -0.87
CA GLU A 116 -3.65 -14.35 -1.19
C GLU A 116 -2.46 -14.65 -0.29
N ASN A 117 -2.00 -15.89 -0.33
CA ASN A 117 -0.69 -16.30 0.20
C ASN A 117 -0.02 -17.25 -0.81
N ASP A 118 1.05 -17.93 -0.40
CA ASP A 118 1.78 -18.83 -1.29
C ASP A 118 0.94 -20.01 -1.77
N HIS A 119 -0.16 -20.33 -1.08
CA HIS A 119 -1.06 -21.43 -1.43
C HIS A 119 -2.22 -20.99 -2.33
N GLY A 120 -2.31 -19.72 -2.66
CA GLY A 120 -3.34 -19.18 -3.55
C GLY A 120 -4.27 -18.19 -2.86
N PRO A 121 -5.40 -17.86 -3.53
CA PRO A 121 -6.36 -16.90 -2.98
C PRO A 121 -6.91 -17.33 -1.63
N LEU A 122 -7.07 -16.35 -0.72
CA LEU A 122 -7.73 -16.52 0.56
C LEU A 122 -9.18 -16.05 0.44
N ASP A 123 -10.02 -16.47 1.39
CA ASP A 123 -11.42 -16.06 1.42
C ASP A 123 -11.52 -14.55 1.62
N ARG A 124 -12.39 -13.91 0.82
CA ARG A 124 -12.62 -12.47 0.93
C ARG A 124 -13.51 -12.17 2.14
N VAL A 125 -13.18 -11.10 2.84
CA VAL A 125 -13.91 -10.63 4.01
C VAL A 125 -14.72 -9.39 3.61
N PHE A 126 -15.97 -9.30 4.09
CA PHE A 126 -16.79 -8.11 3.86
C PHE A 126 -17.30 -7.62 5.21
N ASP A 127 -16.72 -6.53 5.67
CA ASP A 127 -17.01 -5.98 6.99
C ASP A 127 -17.97 -4.79 6.85
N PRO A 128 -19.21 -4.90 7.35
CA PRO A 128 -20.19 -3.82 7.19
C PRO A 128 -19.83 -2.56 7.97
N THR A 129 -18.82 -2.61 8.84
CA THR A 129 -18.40 -1.41 9.57
C THR A 129 -17.50 -0.51 8.73
N VAL A 130 -16.94 -1.01 7.62
CA VAL A 130 -15.98 -0.23 6.82
C VAL A 130 -16.40 -0.04 5.37
N MET A 131 -17.43 -0.77 4.91
CA MET A 131 -17.90 -0.63 3.54
C MET A 131 -19.32 -1.16 3.38
N VAL A 132 -19.93 -0.84 2.25
CA VAL A 132 -21.23 -1.39 1.89
C VAL A 132 -21.06 -2.87 1.52
N VAL A 133 -21.81 -3.72 2.21
CA VAL A 133 -21.82 -5.15 1.90
C VAL A 133 -22.75 -5.38 0.70
N ARG A 134 -22.23 -6.00 -0.33
CA ARG A 134 -22.98 -6.33 -1.53
C ARG A 134 -23.15 -7.85 -1.61
N GLY A 135 -24.37 -8.25 -1.73
CA GLY A 135 -24.72 -9.66 -1.87
C GLY A 135 -24.43 -10.21 -3.24
#